data_e2aa72a582283069fd2a5f5789d3fc42
#
_entry.id   e2aa72a582283069fd2a5f5789d3fc42
#
_cell.length_a   1.000
_cell.length_b   1.000
_cell.length_c   1.000
_cell.angle_alpha   90.00
_cell.angle_beta   90.00
_cell.angle_gamma   90.00
#
_symmetry.space_group_name_H-M   'P 1'
#
loop_
_entity.id
_entity.type
_entity.pdbx_description
1 polymer ?
#
loop_
_entity_poly.entity_id
_entity_poly.type
_entity_poly.pdbx_seq_one_letter_code
_entity_poly.pdbx_strand_id
1 'polypeptide(L)'
;LYTRILDLGEGGLAGAGKIQLVGTVDAGITSISEVRTRTSDSLEDTSFSDWEAVGADGVIQSPNLRYIQIQMTLSTTDTSMTPELSAIQIYETPKAPYSKLGYARPVVLSDGGIREAVLENAYDIIVTSELNGSDYLEFSIPFKDGKRSYLDNEKKLQITKDIYRIRTVTDDKGEDGKTVTSIYAEAAFYDLAYSEKKSEQTYEAETAEKPMAYALQGTGWSVGKITVSTKRSWQSMDKNALSMLRTIQSIYGGDLEFDNVNKQVSLLTQSGSNSGAVFAYRKNMKSIQRVVDTRSLVTRLYAY
;
A
#
# COMPACT_ATOMS: atom_id res chain seq x y z
N LEU A 1 20.28 36.12 -7.29
CA LEU A 1 21.26 35.11 -7.67
C LEU A 1 20.58 34.04 -8.53
N TYR A 2 21.21 33.60 -9.59
CA TYR A 2 20.78 32.48 -10.42
C TYR A 2 21.84 31.39 -10.38
N THR A 3 21.40 30.13 -10.35
CA THR A 3 22.33 29.01 -10.61
C THR A 3 22.61 28.88 -12.10
N ARG A 4 23.68 28.20 -12.45
CA ARG A 4 23.77 27.59 -13.78
C ARG A 4 22.65 26.57 -13.95
N ILE A 5 22.36 26.19 -15.18
CA ILE A 5 21.43 25.10 -15.50
C ILE A 5 22.04 23.80 -14.98
N LEU A 6 21.24 23.04 -14.23
CA LEU A 6 21.61 21.74 -13.66
C LEU A 6 20.88 20.66 -14.46
N ASP A 7 21.60 19.59 -14.84
CA ASP A 7 21.02 18.41 -15.49
C ASP A 7 20.62 17.38 -14.41
N LEU A 8 19.34 17.07 -14.33
CA LEU A 8 18.75 16.10 -13.40
C LEU A 8 18.70 14.68 -13.99
N GLY A 9 19.13 14.51 -15.23
CA GLY A 9 19.05 13.26 -15.98
C GLY A 9 17.77 13.10 -16.80
N GLU A 10 17.73 12.06 -17.63
CA GLU A 10 16.57 11.79 -18.49
C GLU A 10 15.30 11.54 -17.64
N GLY A 11 14.25 12.30 -17.95
CA GLY A 11 12.97 12.23 -17.22
C GLY A 11 12.90 13.08 -15.96
N GLY A 12 13.92 13.86 -15.61
CA GLY A 12 13.96 14.70 -14.42
C GLY A 12 14.08 13.88 -13.13
N LEU A 13 13.58 14.43 -12.02
CA LEU A 13 13.56 13.75 -10.71
C LEU A 13 12.52 12.61 -10.70
N ALA A 14 12.85 11.48 -10.11
CA ALA A 14 11.92 10.32 -10.01
C ALA A 14 10.69 10.61 -9.12
N GLY A 15 10.72 11.68 -8.33
CA GLY A 15 9.66 12.10 -7.42
C GLY A 15 9.47 13.61 -7.36
N ALA A 16 8.73 14.10 -6.37
CA ALA A 16 8.69 15.52 -6.08
C ALA A 16 10.05 15.96 -5.56
N GLY A 17 10.72 16.86 -6.30
CA GLY A 17 12.00 17.42 -5.88
C GLY A 17 11.84 18.33 -4.69
N LYS A 18 12.83 18.31 -3.80
CA LYS A 18 12.99 19.33 -2.75
C LYS A 18 14.32 20.03 -2.87
N ILE A 19 14.30 21.31 -2.52
CA ILE A 19 15.53 22.11 -2.38
C ILE A 19 15.81 22.31 -0.91
N GLN A 20 17.06 22.06 -0.53
CA GLN A 20 17.61 22.44 0.77
C GLN A 20 18.78 23.38 0.52
N LEU A 21 18.74 24.55 1.15
CA LEU A 21 19.83 25.50 1.15
C LEU A 21 20.73 25.20 2.35
N VAL A 22 22.02 25.12 2.10
CA VAL A 22 23.05 24.94 3.14
C VAL A 22 23.92 26.20 3.12
N GLY A 23 23.89 26.96 4.21
CA GLY A 23 24.64 28.19 4.31
C GLY A 23 24.47 28.85 5.67
N THR A 24 25.22 29.92 5.91
CA THR A 24 25.15 30.74 7.11
C THR A 24 24.32 31.98 6.83
N VAL A 25 23.29 32.16 7.64
CA VAL A 25 22.43 33.36 7.61
C VAL A 25 22.41 33.92 9.00
N ASP A 26 22.94 35.11 9.19
CA ASP A 26 22.92 35.80 10.48
C ASP A 26 21.55 36.37 10.74
N ALA A 27 20.83 35.78 11.70
CA ALA A 27 19.44 36.07 11.98
C ALA A 27 19.21 37.58 12.27
N GLY A 28 18.33 38.19 11.47
CA GLY A 28 17.95 39.58 11.56
C GLY A 28 18.86 40.55 10.78
N ILE A 29 19.99 40.09 10.22
CA ILE A 29 20.90 40.91 9.41
C ILE A 29 20.89 40.45 7.94
N THR A 30 21.07 39.16 7.73
CA THR A 30 21.06 38.56 6.38
C THR A 30 19.90 37.62 6.19
N SER A 31 19.40 37.51 4.95
CA SER A 31 18.33 36.58 4.64
C SER A 31 18.45 36.02 3.24
N ILE A 32 17.99 34.78 3.07
CA ILE A 32 17.73 34.16 1.78
C ILE A 32 16.23 34.04 1.65
N SER A 33 15.66 34.75 0.71
CA SER A 33 14.21 34.81 0.53
C SER A 33 13.85 34.49 -0.93
N GLU A 34 12.61 34.14 -1.14
CA GLU A 34 12.01 33.98 -2.45
C GLU A 34 12.80 33.05 -3.38
N VAL A 35 12.91 31.78 -2.98
CA VAL A 35 13.52 30.75 -3.84
C VAL A 35 12.49 30.35 -4.91
N ARG A 36 12.90 30.40 -6.17
CA ARG A 36 12.10 30.01 -7.34
C ARG A 36 12.85 29.03 -8.20
N THR A 37 12.10 28.22 -8.93
CA THR A 37 12.64 27.27 -9.91
C THR A 37 11.95 27.41 -11.25
N ARG A 38 12.65 27.03 -12.32
CA ARG A 38 12.09 26.78 -13.64
C ARG A 38 12.77 25.58 -14.27
N THR A 39 12.08 24.87 -15.12
CA THR A 39 12.53 23.60 -15.70
C THR A 39 12.30 23.52 -17.18
N SER A 40 13.06 22.64 -17.87
CA SER A 40 12.96 22.39 -19.30
C SER A 40 13.47 20.99 -19.65
N ASP A 41 13.02 20.43 -20.78
CA ASP A 41 13.63 19.26 -21.41
C ASP A 41 14.74 19.62 -22.41
N SER A 42 14.97 20.89 -22.66
CA SER A 42 16.02 21.42 -23.56
C SER A 42 16.88 22.45 -22.86
N LEU A 43 18.13 22.60 -23.30
CA LEU A 43 19.04 23.63 -22.81
C LEU A 43 18.77 25.04 -23.38
N GLU A 44 17.84 25.16 -24.32
CA GLU A 44 17.48 26.45 -24.89
C GLU A 44 16.69 27.30 -23.91
N ASP A 45 17.15 28.53 -23.65
CA ASP A 45 16.54 29.43 -22.64
C ASP A 45 15.04 29.70 -22.88
N THR A 46 14.63 29.71 -24.14
CA THR A 46 13.22 29.90 -24.55
C THR A 46 12.30 28.73 -24.26
N SER A 47 12.86 27.57 -23.89
CA SER A 47 12.12 26.33 -23.62
C SER A 47 11.81 26.13 -22.16
N PHE A 48 12.35 26.96 -21.26
CA PHE A 48 12.10 26.86 -19.83
C PHE A 48 10.68 27.32 -19.48
N SER A 49 10.08 26.64 -18.48
CA SER A 49 8.82 27.04 -17.86
C SER A 49 8.95 28.44 -17.23
N ASP A 50 7.82 29.00 -16.82
CA ASP A 50 7.81 30.18 -15.96
C ASP A 50 8.46 29.91 -14.61
N TRP A 51 8.91 30.97 -13.94
CA TRP A 51 9.48 30.90 -12.61
C TRP A 51 8.41 30.62 -11.55
N GLU A 52 8.49 29.43 -10.92
CA GLU A 52 7.60 28.99 -9.87
C GLU A 52 8.26 29.12 -8.49
N ALA A 53 7.54 29.65 -7.50
CA ALA A 53 8.01 29.73 -6.14
C ALA A 53 8.12 28.33 -5.52
N VAL A 54 9.23 28.08 -4.81
CA VAL A 54 9.39 26.85 -4.02
C VAL A 54 8.47 26.92 -2.81
N GLY A 55 7.76 25.84 -2.50
CA GLY A 55 6.88 25.75 -1.34
C GLY A 55 7.61 25.97 -0.02
N ALA A 56 6.89 26.33 1.02
CA ALA A 56 7.43 26.59 2.36
C ALA A 56 8.18 25.37 2.96
N ASP A 57 7.84 24.17 2.52
CA ASP A 57 8.48 22.90 2.88
C ASP A 57 9.65 22.51 1.98
N GLY A 58 10.07 23.42 1.07
CA GLY A 58 11.16 23.22 0.12
C GLY A 58 10.75 22.49 -1.16
N VAL A 59 9.47 22.13 -1.34
CA VAL A 59 9.01 21.38 -2.54
C VAL A 59 9.06 22.25 -3.79
N ILE A 60 9.70 21.70 -4.85
CA ILE A 60 9.75 22.29 -6.17
C ILE A 60 8.36 22.24 -6.80
N GLN A 61 7.83 23.37 -7.25
CA GLN A 61 6.51 23.48 -7.87
C GLN A 61 6.57 23.46 -9.41
N SER A 62 7.70 23.84 -10.01
CA SER A 62 7.88 23.79 -11.46
C SER A 62 7.76 22.36 -12.00
N PRO A 63 7.37 22.18 -13.29
CA PRO A 63 7.24 20.87 -13.91
C PRO A 63 8.49 20.00 -13.72
N ASN A 64 8.32 18.69 -13.56
CA ASN A 64 9.45 17.79 -13.41
C ASN A 64 10.04 17.44 -14.77
N LEU A 65 11.03 18.21 -15.19
CA LEU A 65 11.73 18.08 -16.48
C LEU A 65 13.24 17.90 -16.23
N ARG A 66 13.99 17.55 -17.28
CA ARG A 66 15.41 17.19 -17.21
C ARG A 66 16.32 18.28 -16.65
N TYR A 67 16.12 19.53 -17.08
CA TYR A 67 16.96 20.65 -16.68
C TYR A 67 16.25 21.56 -15.70
N ILE A 68 16.96 22.01 -14.68
CA ILE A 68 16.44 22.95 -13.69
C ILE A 68 17.37 24.14 -13.50
N GLN A 69 16.77 25.30 -13.31
CA GLN A 69 17.45 26.50 -12.89
C GLN A 69 16.78 27.07 -11.64
N ILE A 70 17.59 27.56 -10.71
CA ILE A 70 17.14 28.07 -9.41
C ILE A 70 17.46 29.55 -9.32
N GLN A 71 16.50 30.34 -8.92
CA GLN A 71 16.62 31.77 -8.60
C GLN A 71 16.39 31.96 -7.11
N MET A 72 17.22 32.81 -6.50
CA MET A 72 17.01 33.19 -5.09
C MET A 72 17.38 34.65 -4.89
N THR A 73 16.71 35.27 -3.93
CA THR A 73 16.96 36.64 -3.50
C THR A 73 17.74 36.62 -2.20
N LEU A 74 18.92 37.20 -2.21
CA LEU A 74 19.76 37.40 -1.04
C LEU A 74 19.65 38.86 -0.61
N SER A 75 19.39 39.09 0.67
CA SER A 75 19.31 40.45 1.23
C SER A 75 20.11 40.59 2.51
N THR A 76 20.60 41.81 2.76
CA THR A 76 21.27 42.16 3.99
C THR A 76 20.83 43.55 4.41
N THR A 77 20.73 43.78 5.71
CA THR A 77 20.53 45.10 6.32
C THR A 77 21.84 45.76 6.71
N ASP A 78 22.94 45.01 6.70
CA ASP A 78 24.31 45.48 6.95
C ASP A 78 25.19 45.24 5.73
N THR A 79 25.68 46.31 5.11
CA THR A 79 26.52 46.26 3.89
C THR A 79 27.88 45.61 4.10
N SER A 80 28.30 45.42 5.34
CA SER A 80 29.54 44.70 5.68
C SER A 80 29.35 43.19 5.77
N MET A 81 28.10 42.70 5.75
CA MET A 81 27.74 41.29 5.88
C MET A 81 26.97 40.81 4.64
N THR A 82 27.33 39.66 4.17
CA THR A 82 26.66 38.99 3.05
C THR A 82 26.20 37.61 3.45
N PRO A 83 24.97 37.18 3.09
CA PRO A 83 24.54 35.78 3.31
C PRO A 83 25.47 34.84 2.56
N GLU A 84 26.00 33.85 3.25
CA GLU A 84 26.82 32.82 2.63
C GLU A 84 25.98 31.57 2.32
N LEU A 85 25.99 31.16 1.06
CA LEU A 85 25.40 29.93 0.59
C LEU A 85 26.51 28.96 0.23
N SER A 86 26.71 27.93 1.03
CA SER A 86 27.73 26.91 0.82
C SER A 86 27.32 25.85 -0.20
N ALA A 87 26.06 25.47 -0.21
CA ALA A 87 25.54 24.49 -1.14
C ALA A 87 24.01 24.64 -1.35
N ILE A 88 23.58 24.20 -2.52
CA ILE A 88 22.18 23.94 -2.84
C ILE A 88 22.07 22.44 -3.05
N GLN A 89 21.29 21.79 -2.22
CA GLN A 89 20.99 20.37 -2.37
C GLN A 89 19.60 20.20 -2.98
N ILE A 90 19.57 19.51 -4.11
CA ILE A 90 18.32 19.04 -4.72
C ILE A 90 18.26 17.55 -4.43
N TYR A 91 17.23 17.11 -3.77
CA TYR A 91 17.02 15.70 -3.51
C TYR A 91 15.61 15.32 -3.85
N GLU A 92 15.48 14.11 -4.31
CA GLU A 92 14.18 13.50 -4.50
C GLU A 92 13.59 13.21 -3.12
N THR A 93 12.40 13.73 -2.85
CA THR A 93 11.58 13.02 -1.88
C THR A 93 11.27 11.69 -2.56
N PRO A 94 11.52 10.54 -1.90
CA PRO A 94 11.11 9.28 -2.47
C PRO A 94 9.68 9.46 -2.95
N LYS A 95 9.47 9.35 -4.26
CA LYS A 95 8.14 9.29 -4.80
C LYS A 95 7.54 8.10 -4.10
N ALA A 96 6.58 8.37 -3.22
CA ALA A 96 5.70 7.30 -2.81
C ALA A 96 5.24 6.70 -4.14
N PRO A 97 5.65 5.45 -4.48
CA PRO A 97 5.29 4.89 -5.75
C PRO A 97 3.78 5.06 -5.84
N TYR A 98 3.30 5.75 -6.87
CA TYR A 98 1.87 5.96 -7.13
C TYR A 98 1.13 7.08 -6.37
N SER A 99 1.69 8.25 -6.16
CA SER A 99 0.97 9.40 -5.56
C SER A 99 -0.17 10.01 -6.44
N LYS A 100 -0.45 9.45 -7.62
CA LYS A 100 -1.58 9.90 -8.47
C LYS A 100 -2.94 9.26 -8.18
N LEU A 101 -2.95 8.19 -7.39
CA LEU A 101 -4.17 7.65 -6.79
C LEU A 101 -3.97 7.89 -5.31
N GLY A 102 -4.76 8.70 -4.64
CA GLY A 102 -4.64 9.01 -3.20
C GLY A 102 -4.50 7.73 -2.37
N TYR A 103 -3.29 7.16 -2.34
CA TYR A 103 -3.02 5.95 -1.59
C TYR A 103 -3.17 6.27 -0.13
N ALA A 104 -4.13 5.61 0.45
CA ALA A 104 -4.28 5.61 1.88
C ALA A 104 -2.96 5.16 2.51
N ARG A 105 -2.45 5.96 3.42
CA ARG A 105 -1.32 5.56 4.24
C ARG A 105 -1.79 4.52 5.24
N PRO A 106 -0.96 3.52 5.59
CA PRO A 106 -1.31 2.61 6.67
C PRO A 106 -1.51 3.40 7.97
N VAL A 107 -2.56 3.06 8.68
CA VAL A 107 -2.94 3.67 9.95
C VAL A 107 -2.88 2.61 11.02
N VAL A 108 -2.12 2.85 12.08
CA VAL A 108 -2.09 1.96 13.24
C VAL A 108 -3.33 2.21 14.07
N LEU A 109 -4.01 1.13 14.46
CA LEU A 109 -5.18 1.16 15.31
C LEU A 109 -4.89 0.47 16.66
N SER A 110 -5.48 1.01 17.73
CA SER A 110 -5.59 0.30 19.00
C SER A 110 -6.49 -0.93 18.88
N ASP A 111 -6.53 -1.75 19.92
CA ASP A 111 -7.45 -2.90 19.99
C ASP A 111 -8.91 -2.48 19.90
N GLY A 112 -9.26 -1.30 20.41
CA GLY A 112 -10.59 -0.70 20.30
C GLY A 112 -10.89 -0.07 18.93
N GLY A 113 -9.98 -0.14 17.96
CA GLY A 113 -10.15 0.44 16.63
C GLY A 113 -9.91 1.95 16.56
N ILE A 114 -9.37 2.57 17.61
CA ILE A 114 -9.04 4.00 17.63
C ILE A 114 -7.71 4.22 16.90
N ARG A 115 -7.66 5.24 16.06
CA ARG A 115 -6.43 5.62 15.34
C ARG A 115 -5.35 6.08 16.32
N GLU A 116 -4.19 5.41 16.30
CA GLU A 116 -3.01 5.76 17.11
C GLU A 116 -1.97 6.54 16.28
N ALA A 117 -1.68 6.10 15.08
CA ALA A 117 -0.70 6.75 14.22
C ALA A 117 -1.03 6.60 12.74
N VAL A 118 -0.67 7.60 11.93
CA VAL A 118 -0.65 7.50 10.46
C VAL A 118 0.81 7.38 10.04
N LEU A 119 1.12 6.39 9.21
CA LEU A 119 2.49 6.11 8.77
C LEU A 119 2.80 6.87 7.49
N GLU A 120 3.09 8.18 7.59
CA GLU A 120 3.31 9.04 6.43
C GLU A 120 4.57 8.65 5.65
N ASN A 121 5.57 8.12 6.34
CA ASN A 121 6.86 7.75 5.74
C ASN A 121 6.91 6.27 5.31
N ALA A 122 5.77 5.55 5.34
CA ALA A 122 5.69 4.22 4.77
C ALA A 122 5.86 4.28 3.24
N TYR A 123 6.63 3.34 2.70
CA TYR A 123 6.92 3.21 1.27
C TYR A 123 6.88 1.74 0.86
N ASP A 124 6.92 1.45 -0.45
CA ASP A 124 6.77 0.12 -1.02
C ASP A 124 5.50 -0.59 -0.49
N ILE A 125 4.40 0.17 -0.41
CA ILE A 125 3.14 -0.32 0.12
C ILE A 125 2.47 -1.19 -0.92
N ILE A 126 2.38 -2.49 -0.65
CA ILE A 126 1.78 -3.48 -1.52
C ILE A 126 0.63 -4.16 -0.79
N VAL A 127 -0.55 -4.12 -1.37
CA VAL A 127 -1.70 -4.92 -0.95
C VAL A 127 -1.88 -6.03 -1.96
N THR A 128 -1.78 -7.26 -1.51
CA THR A 128 -2.08 -8.44 -2.31
C THR A 128 -3.43 -8.98 -1.88
N SER A 129 -4.37 -9.08 -2.80
CA SER A 129 -5.69 -9.66 -2.55
C SER A 129 -6.07 -10.58 -3.69
N GLU A 130 -6.28 -11.85 -3.38
CA GLU A 130 -6.65 -12.91 -4.30
C GLU A 130 -8.03 -13.46 -3.94
N LEU A 131 -8.87 -13.63 -4.94
CA LEU A 131 -10.17 -14.23 -4.74
C LEU A 131 -10.02 -15.68 -4.22
N ASN A 132 -10.65 -15.98 -3.08
CA ASN A 132 -10.53 -17.26 -2.36
C ASN A 132 -9.07 -17.63 -1.96
N GLY A 133 -8.15 -16.69 -2.02
CA GLY A 133 -6.72 -16.87 -1.84
C GLY A 133 -6.12 -16.04 -0.73
N SER A 134 -4.97 -15.45 -1.04
CA SER A 134 -4.16 -14.65 -0.14
C SER A 134 -4.66 -13.21 -0.05
N ASP A 135 -4.60 -12.62 1.15
CA ASP A 135 -4.89 -11.21 1.39
C ASP A 135 -3.96 -10.68 2.48
N TYR A 136 -2.99 -9.88 2.07
CA TYR A 136 -1.99 -9.34 2.98
C TYR A 136 -1.48 -7.97 2.53
N LEU A 137 -0.89 -7.26 3.46
CA LEU A 137 -0.29 -5.95 3.30
C LEU A 137 1.20 -6.03 3.62
N GLU A 138 2.03 -5.51 2.73
CA GLU A 138 3.47 -5.34 2.95
C GLU A 138 3.85 -3.88 2.76
N PHE A 139 4.77 -3.39 3.56
CA PHE A 139 5.38 -2.07 3.39
C PHE A 139 6.66 -1.97 4.19
N SER A 140 7.43 -0.92 3.89
CA SER A 140 8.64 -0.57 4.62
C SER A 140 8.53 0.82 5.24
N ILE A 141 9.27 1.05 6.34
CA ILE A 141 9.40 2.35 7.00
C ILE A 141 10.86 2.54 7.45
N PRO A 142 11.42 3.78 7.41
CA PRO A 142 12.73 4.00 7.97
C PRO A 142 12.80 3.61 9.46
N PHE A 143 13.83 2.87 9.87
CA PHE A 143 13.98 2.41 11.26
C PHE A 143 13.97 3.57 12.29
N LYS A 144 14.54 4.72 11.90
CA LYS A 144 14.59 5.92 12.77
C LYS A 144 13.29 6.74 12.76
N ASP A 145 12.24 6.28 12.08
CA ASP A 145 10.95 6.97 12.11
C ASP A 145 10.37 6.93 13.52
N GLY A 146 9.90 8.10 14.00
CA GLY A 146 9.32 8.21 15.35
C GLY A 146 8.07 7.36 15.56
N LYS A 147 7.41 6.93 14.46
CA LYS A 147 6.23 6.07 14.49
C LYS A 147 6.55 4.58 14.41
N ARG A 148 7.84 4.21 14.26
CA ARG A 148 8.30 2.81 14.31
C ARG A 148 7.87 2.12 15.62
N SER A 149 7.83 2.85 16.74
CA SER A 149 7.43 2.33 18.06
C SER A 149 5.96 1.88 18.14
N TYR A 150 5.12 2.21 17.18
CA TYR A 150 3.73 1.71 17.11
C TYR A 150 3.61 0.39 16.34
N LEU A 151 4.70 -0.08 15.71
CA LEU A 151 4.70 -1.25 14.83
C LEU A 151 5.21 -2.48 15.57
N ASP A 152 4.35 -3.05 16.39
CA ASP A 152 4.59 -4.33 17.07
C ASP A 152 3.72 -5.43 16.47
N ASN A 153 4.15 -6.69 16.64
CA ASN A 153 3.33 -7.84 16.25
C ASN A 153 1.94 -7.76 16.91
N GLU A 154 0.94 -8.28 16.22
CA GLU A 154 -0.47 -8.27 16.60
C GLU A 154 -1.18 -6.92 16.57
N LYS A 155 -0.48 -5.81 16.36
CA LYS A 155 -1.12 -4.50 16.14
C LYS A 155 -1.97 -4.53 14.87
N LYS A 156 -3.07 -3.78 14.92
CA LYS A 156 -3.98 -3.63 13.77
C LYS A 156 -3.53 -2.48 12.89
N LEU A 157 -3.59 -2.70 11.60
CA LEU A 157 -3.36 -1.69 10.56
C LEU A 157 -4.64 -1.53 9.75
N GLN A 158 -4.95 -0.29 9.40
CA GLN A 158 -5.99 0.03 8.44
C GLN A 158 -5.35 0.67 7.21
N ILE A 159 -5.71 0.17 6.03
CA ILE A 159 -5.41 0.83 4.76
C ILE A 159 -6.68 0.87 3.93
N THR A 160 -7.02 2.03 3.37
CA THR A 160 -8.33 2.27 2.75
C THR A 160 -9.47 1.94 3.72
N LYS A 161 -10.19 0.87 3.47
CA LYS A 161 -11.29 0.36 4.33
C LYS A 161 -10.94 -0.97 5.01
N ASP A 162 -9.85 -1.62 4.64
CA ASP A 162 -9.52 -2.97 5.10
C ASP A 162 -8.63 -2.95 6.33
N ILE A 163 -8.78 -3.96 7.18
CA ILE A 163 -8.05 -4.13 8.44
C ILE A 163 -7.12 -5.33 8.32
N TYR A 164 -5.86 -5.10 8.66
CA TYR A 164 -4.79 -6.09 8.69
C TYR A 164 -4.22 -6.21 10.10
N ARG A 165 -3.58 -7.34 10.38
CA ARG A 165 -2.87 -7.60 11.64
C ARG A 165 -1.40 -7.85 11.35
N ILE A 166 -0.51 -7.12 12.00
CA ILE A 166 0.94 -7.28 11.85
C ILE A 166 1.33 -8.67 12.34
N ARG A 167 1.97 -9.46 11.47
CA ARG A 167 2.50 -10.78 11.80
C ARG A 167 4.02 -10.78 11.91
N THR A 168 4.67 -10.02 11.05
CA THR A 168 6.13 -9.97 11.04
C THR A 168 6.61 -8.53 10.97
N VAL A 169 7.57 -8.22 11.83
CA VAL A 169 8.33 -6.97 11.85
C VAL A 169 9.79 -7.35 11.70
N THR A 170 10.44 -6.92 10.63
CA THR A 170 11.84 -7.22 10.34
C THR A 170 12.64 -5.93 10.24
N ASP A 171 13.70 -5.82 11.03
CA ASP A 171 14.63 -4.70 10.96
C ASP A 171 15.91 -5.15 10.25
N ASP A 172 16.15 -4.65 9.04
CA ASP A 172 17.30 -4.98 8.21
C ASP A 172 18.23 -3.78 8.08
N LYS A 173 19.52 -4.03 8.26
CA LYS A 173 20.57 -3.05 8.00
C LYS A 173 21.26 -3.39 6.67
N GLY A 174 21.02 -2.54 5.67
CA GLY A 174 21.63 -2.67 4.36
C GLY A 174 23.14 -2.42 4.36
N GLU A 175 23.81 -2.83 3.28
CA GLU A 175 25.24 -2.58 3.06
C GLU A 175 25.57 -1.08 3.00
N ASP A 176 24.60 -0.24 2.60
CA ASP A 176 24.68 1.22 2.61
C ASP A 176 24.62 1.83 4.03
N GLY A 177 24.51 1.00 5.06
CA GLY A 177 24.41 1.40 6.47
C GLY A 177 23.03 1.90 6.90
N LYS A 178 22.06 1.97 6.00
CA LYS A 178 20.69 2.33 6.34
C LYS A 178 19.97 1.14 6.96
N THR A 179 19.20 1.41 8.00
CA THR A 179 18.32 0.41 8.62
C THR A 179 16.88 0.69 8.22
N VAL A 180 16.21 -0.33 7.76
CA VAL A 180 14.82 -0.30 7.30
C VAL A 180 14.01 -1.30 8.12
N THR A 181 12.79 -0.93 8.48
CA THR A 181 11.81 -1.84 9.05
C THR A 181 10.83 -2.27 7.98
N SER A 182 10.75 -3.55 7.72
CA SER A 182 9.78 -4.17 6.80
C SER A 182 8.66 -4.82 7.61
N ILE A 183 7.42 -4.59 7.18
CA ILE A 183 6.21 -5.07 7.83
C ILE A 183 5.48 -6.02 6.89
N TYR A 184 5.07 -7.17 7.43
CA TYR A 184 4.12 -8.08 6.81
C TYR A 184 2.89 -8.20 7.71
N ALA A 185 1.71 -7.95 7.16
CA ALA A 185 0.45 -7.98 7.88
C ALA A 185 -0.60 -8.74 7.08
N GLU A 186 -1.31 -9.65 7.74
CA GLU A 186 -2.39 -10.44 7.16
C GLU A 186 -3.75 -9.78 7.38
N ALA A 187 -4.67 -9.95 6.43
CA ALA A 187 -6.05 -9.50 6.58
C ALA A 187 -6.69 -10.08 7.86
N ALA A 188 -7.56 -9.31 8.50
CA ALA A 188 -8.11 -9.68 9.81
C ALA A 188 -8.86 -11.03 9.81
N PHE A 189 -9.37 -11.48 8.67
CA PHE A 189 -10.03 -12.79 8.59
C PHE A 189 -9.08 -13.98 8.87
N TYR A 190 -7.76 -13.81 8.74
CA TYR A 190 -6.81 -14.87 9.10
C TYR A 190 -6.83 -15.21 10.59
N ASP A 191 -7.37 -14.32 11.45
CA ASP A 191 -7.59 -14.64 12.85
C ASP A 191 -8.49 -15.89 13.03
N LEU A 192 -9.35 -16.19 12.04
CA LEU A 192 -10.17 -17.40 12.02
C LEU A 192 -9.34 -18.70 11.90
N ALA A 193 -8.10 -18.63 11.41
CA ALA A 193 -7.19 -19.78 11.39
C ALA A 193 -6.70 -20.18 12.77
N TYR A 194 -6.69 -19.24 13.69
CA TYR A 194 -6.27 -19.45 15.09
C TYR A 194 -7.46 -19.71 16.03
N SER A 195 -8.68 -19.81 15.50
CA SER A 195 -9.86 -20.16 16.27
C SER A 195 -9.81 -21.60 16.78
N GLU A 196 -10.57 -21.87 17.83
CA GLU A 196 -10.76 -23.25 18.31
C GLU A 196 -11.29 -24.15 17.20
N LYS A 197 -10.83 -25.41 17.19
CA LYS A 197 -11.32 -26.40 16.26
C LYS A 197 -12.77 -26.74 16.59
N LYS A 198 -13.61 -26.80 15.57
CA LYS A 198 -14.99 -27.22 15.68
C LYS A 198 -15.08 -28.73 15.65
N SER A 199 -15.91 -29.28 16.52
CA SER A 199 -16.20 -30.71 16.55
C SER A 199 -16.85 -31.16 15.24
N GLU A 200 -16.73 -32.46 14.99
CA GLU A 200 -17.35 -33.12 13.86
C GLU A 200 -18.88 -32.94 13.84
N GLN A 201 -19.41 -32.60 12.67
CA GLN A 201 -20.85 -32.42 12.43
C GLN A 201 -21.25 -33.07 11.11
N THR A 202 -22.44 -33.70 11.10
CA THR A 202 -23.07 -34.23 9.88
C THR A 202 -24.15 -33.28 9.38
N TYR A 203 -24.14 -33.00 8.10
CA TYR A 203 -25.12 -32.20 7.41
C TYR A 203 -25.84 -33.04 6.38
N GLU A 204 -27.17 -33.03 6.41
CA GLU A 204 -28.02 -33.78 5.49
C GLU A 204 -28.90 -32.83 4.70
N ALA A 205 -28.68 -32.76 3.38
CA ALA A 205 -29.42 -31.88 2.45
C ALA A 205 -29.50 -30.41 2.94
N GLU A 206 -28.47 -29.92 3.59
CA GLU A 206 -28.40 -28.56 4.16
C GLU A 206 -27.86 -27.54 3.16
N THR A 207 -28.27 -26.28 3.31
CA THR A 207 -27.65 -25.12 2.63
C THR A 207 -26.34 -24.72 3.30
N ALA A 208 -25.54 -23.87 2.66
CA ALA A 208 -24.26 -23.40 3.20
C ALA A 208 -24.40 -22.57 4.51
N GLU A 209 -25.57 -22.01 4.77
CA GLU A 209 -25.82 -21.11 5.92
C GLU A 209 -25.56 -21.79 7.26
N LYS A 210 -26.10 -22.98 7.46
CA LYS A 210 -25.98 -23.72 8.71
C LYS A 210 -24.53 -24.12 9.05
N PRO A 211 -23.75 -24.72 8.11
CA PRO A 211 -22.34 -25.02 8.38
C PRO A 211 -21.48 -23.75 8.52
N MET A 212 -21.78 -22.65 7.82
CA MET A 212 -21.06 -21.38 8.00
C MET A 212 -21.33 -20.77 9.38
N ALA A 213 -22.59 -20.77 9.83
CA ALA A 213 -22.94 -20.31 11.17
C ALA A 213 -22.22 -21.11 12.25
N TYR A 214 -22.14 -22.43 12.10
CA TYR A 214 -21.40 -23.30 13.02
C TYR A 214 -19.89 -23.01 13.01
N ALA A 215 -19.31 -22.85 11.83
CA ALA A 215 -17.89 -22.51 11.68
C ALA A 215 -17.52 -21.21 12.41
N LEU A 216 -18.39 -20.20 12.34
CA LEU A 216 -18.15 -18.87 12.91
C LEU A 216 -18.56 -18.72 14.39
N GLN A 217 -19.23 -19.70 14.96
CA GLN A 217 -19.67 -19.64 16.37
C GLN A 217 -18.48 -19.41 17.31
N GLY A 218 -18.56 -18.40 18.19
CA GLY A 218 -17.53 -18.08 19.18
C GLY A 218 -16.29 -17.36 18.65
N THR A 219 -16.25 -17.05 17.34
CA THR A 219 -15.10 -16.35 16.71
C THR A 219 -15.24 -14.83 16.73
N GLY A 220 -16.40 -14.31 17.03
CA GLY A 220 -16.73 -12.88 16.88
C GLY A 220 -17.01 -12.46 15.45
N TRP A 221 -17.05 -13.42 14.49
CA TRP A 221 -17.49 -13.22 13.13
C TRP A 221 -18.91 -13.74 12.92
N SER A 222 -19.61 -13.22 11.94
CA SER A 222 -20.98 -13.60 11.61
C SER A 222 -21.13 -13.95 10.14
N VAL A 223 -22.20 -14.67 9.82
CA VAL A 223 -22.56 -14.96 8.43
C VAL A 223 -23.13 -13.70 7.79
N GLY A 224 -22.57 -13.32 6.64
CA GLY A 224 -23.02 -12.23 5.81
C GLY A 224 -24.04 -12.71 4.77
N LYS A 225 -23.89 -12.26 3.52
CA LYS A 225 -24.79 -12.61 2.43
C LYS A 225 -24.46 -14.00 1.87
N ILE A 226 -25.48 -14.86 1.69
CA ILE A 226 -25.36 -16.13 0.98
C ILE A 226 -26.26 -16.11 -0.24
N THR A 227 -25.67 -16.29 -1.43
CA THR A 227 -26.42 -16.39 -2.69
C THR A 227 -26.37 -17.79 -3.30
N VAL A 228 -25.54 -18.68 -2.75
CA VAL A 228 -25.47 -20.08 -3.14
C VAL A 228 -26.63 -20.84 -2.49
N SER A 229 -27.53 -21.38 -3.31
CA SER A 229 -28.75 -22.08 -2.84
C SER A 229 -28.65 -23.61 -2.89
N THR A 230 -27.51 -24.16 -3.31
CA THR A 230 -27.30 -25.60 -3.43
C THR A 230 -27.38 -26.27 -2.07
N LYS A 231 -28.04 -27.43 -1.99
CA LYS A 231 -28.05 -28.28 -0.80
C LYS A 231 -27.03 -29.40 -0.93
N ARG A 232 -26.34 -29.73 0.16
CA ARG A 232 -25.33 -30.81 0.21
C ARG A 232 -25.45 -31.63 1.47
N SER A 233 -25.09 -32.92 1.34
CA SER A 233 -24.90 -33.82 2.48
C SER A 233 -23.43 -34.14 2.62
N TRP A 234 -22.86 -33.88 3.78
CA TRP A 234 -21.43 -34.08 4.06
C TRP A 234 -21.16 -34.07 5.56
N GLN A 235 -19.96 -34.48 5.93
CA GLN A 235 -19.51 -34.49 7.31
C GLN A 235 -18.29 -33.58 7.46
N SER A 236 -18.31 -32.67 8.43
CA SER A 236 -17.16 -31.86 8.79
C SER A 236 -16.20 -32.69 9.65
N MET A 237 -14.92 -32.41 9.52
CA MET A 237 -13.88 -32.90 10.44
C MET A 237 -13.46 -31.79 11.37
N ASP A 238 -12.73 -32.11 12.45
CA ASP A 238 -12.15 -31.16 13.39
C ASP A 238 -11.27 -30.14 12.68
N LYS A 239 -11.79 -28.95 12.44
CA LYS A 239 -11.13 -27.86 11.73
C LYS A 239 -11.33 -26.53 12.43
N ASN A 240 -10.34 -25.63 12.32
CA ASN A 240 -10.54 -24.23 12.68
C ASN A 240 -11.54 -23.56 11.73
N ALA A 241 -12.05 -22.39 12.11
CA ALA A 241 -13.11 -21.72 11.36
C ALA A 241 -12.71 -21.42 9.91
N LEU A 242 -11.49 -20.91 9.64
CA LEU A 242 -11.05 -20.60 8.29
C LEU A 242 -10.97 -21.85 7.41
N SER A 243 -10.38 -22.93 7.92
CA SER A 243 -10.28 -24.19 7.18
C SER A 243 -11.67 -24.80 6.91
N MET A 244 -12.61 -24.64 7.85
CA MET A 244 -13.98 -25.08 7.67
C MET A 244 -14.71 -24.25 6.59
N LEU A 245 -14.57 -22.93 6.61
CA LEU A 245 -15.15 -22.05 5.57
C LEU A 245 -14.62 -22.40 4.18
N ARG A 246 -13.32 -22.64 4.02
CA ARG A 246 -12.73 -23.08 2.76
C ARG A 246 -13.25 -24.44 2.31
N THR A 247 -13.51 -25.36 3.24
CA THR A 247 -14.16 -26.65 2.94
C THR A 247 -15.59 -26.44 2.46
N ILE A 248 -16.36 -25.58 3.14
CA ILE A 248 -17.73 -25.22 2.74
C ILE A 248 -17.73 -24.63 1.33
N GLN A 249 -16.85 -23.68 1.03
CA GLN A 249 -16.69 -23.10 -0.29
C GLN A 249 -16.39 -24.17 -1.36
N SER A 250 -15.50 -25.11 -1.06
CA SER A 250 -15.17 -26.22 -1.98
C SER A 250 -16.37 -27.15 -2.25
N ILE A 251 -17.22 -27.40 -1.25
CA ILE A 251 -18.38 -28.31 -1.36
C ILE A 251 -19.57 -27.66 -2.05
N TYR A 252 -19.87 -26.41 -1.70
CA TYR A 252 -21.05 -25.70 -2.19
C TYR A 252 -20.76 -24.89 -3.46
N GLY A 253 -19.48 -24.60 -3.75
CA GLY A 253 -19.06 -23.69 -4.80
C GLY A 253 -19.22 -22.23 -4.43
N GLY A 254 -18.93 -21.34 -5.38
CA GLY A 254 -19.01 -19.89 -5.19
C GLY A 254 -17.73 -19.29 -4.61
N ASP A 255 -17.84 -18.02 -4.22
CA ASP A 255 -16.73 -17.21 -3.76
C ASP A 255 -16.96 -16.74 -2.32
N LEU A 256 -15.92 -16.86 -1.47
CA LEU A 256 -15.93 -16.30 -0.14
C LEU A 256 -15.53 -14.83 -0.19
N GLU A 257 -16.33 -13.98 0.42
CA GLU A 257 -15.99 -12.58 0.69
C GLU A 257 -15.89 -12.33 2.19
N PHE A 258 -14.80 -11.70 2.62
CA PHE A 258 -14.54 -11.35 4.01
C PHE A 258 -14.63 -9.84 4.20
N ASP A 259 -15.59 -9.40 4.99
CA ASP A 259 -15.65 -8.02 5.48
C ASP A 259 -14.85 -7.91 6.78
N ASN A 260 -13.61 -7.48 6.67
CA ASN A 260 -12.67 -7.38 7.78
C ASN A 260 -13.07 -6.31 8.81
N VAL A 261 -13.90 -5.35 8.42
CA VAL A 261 -14.37 -4.26 9.30
C VAL A 261 -15.56 -4.71 10.13
N ASN A 262 -16.59 -5.24 9.47
CA ASN A 262 -17.81 -5.69 10.12
C ASN A 262 -17.73 -7.14 10.64
N LYS A 263 -16.61 -7.82 10.38
CA LYS A 263 -16.38 -9.23 10.72
C LYS A 263 -17.49 -10.14 10.19
N GLN A 264 -17.77 -10.06 8.90
CA GLN A 264 -18.75 -10.88 8.22
C GLN A 264 -18.11 -11.71 7.11
N VAL A 265 -18.64 -12.93 6.93
CA VAL A 265 -18.23 -13.82 5.85
C VAL A 265 -19.43 -14.12 4.97
N SER A 266 -19.35 -13.77 3.70
CA SER A 266 -20.36 -14.03 2.69
C SER A 266 -19.93 -15.18 1.78
N LEU A 267 -20.91 -15.96 1.26
CA LEU A 267 -20.67 -16.96 0.22
C LEU A 267 -21.54 -16.60 -0.99
N LEU A 268 -20.90 -16.09 -2.03
CA LEU A 268 -21.58 -15.58 -3.21
C LEU A 268 -21.41 -16.55 -4.37
N THR A 269 -22.43 -16.66 -5.22
CA THR A 269 -22.34 -17.45 -6.46
C THR A 269 -21.21 -16.96 -7.35
N GLN A 270 -20.98 -15.66 -7.30
CA GLN A 270 -19.88 -14.96 -7.97
C GLN A 270 -19.59 -13.67 -7.22
N SER A 271 -18.32 -13.42 -6.89
CA SER A 271 -17.88 -12.14 -6.35
C SER A 271 -17.66 -11.11 -7.46
N GLY A 272 -17.89 -9.84 -7.12
CA GLY A 272 -17.75 -8.73 -8.05
C GLY A 272 -18.91 -8.57 -9.03
N SER A 273 -18.77 -7.62 -9.93
CA SER A 273 -19.75 -7.30 -10.99
C SER A 273 -19.04 -7.01 -12.30
N ASN A 274 -19.76 -7.21 -13.41
CA ASN A 274 -19.24 -6.82 -14.71
C ASN A 274 -19.15 -5.29 -14.81
N SER A 275 -17.95 -4.74 -14.78
CA SER A 275 -17.68 -3.31 -14.91
C SER A 275 -17.80 -2.79 -16.34
N GLY A 276 -18.02 -3.65 -17.33
CA GLY A 276 -17.99 -3.31 -18.75
C GLY A 276 -16.58 -3.04 -19.29
N ALA A 277 -15.54 -3.25 -18.50
CA ALA A 277 -14.16 -3.10 -18.95
C ALA A 277 -13.80 -4.15 -20.01
N VAL A 278 -13.27 -3.70 -21.14
CA VAL A 278 -12.85 -4.57 -22.24
C VAL A 278 -11.33 -4.50 -22.39
N PHE A 279 -10.68 -5.65 -22.30
CA PHE A 279 -9.27 -5.79 -22.60
C PHE A 279 -9.07 -6.08 -24.09
N ALA A 280 -8.42 -5.16 -24.80
CA ALA A 280 -8.16 -5.30 -26.23
C ALA A 280 -6.66 -5.23 -26.51
N TYR A 281 -6.16 -6.17 -27.34
CA TYR A 281 -4.78 -6.19 -27.78
C TYR A 281 -4.42 -4.89 -28.49
N ARG A 282 -3.25 -4.33 -28.22
CA ARG A 282 -2.74 -3.04 -28.72
C ARG A 282 -3.52 -1.79 -28.23
N LYS A 283 -4.56 -1.94 -27.41
CA LYS A 283 -5.27 -0.80 -26.82
C LYS A 283 -4.89 -0.64 -25.32
N ASN A 284 -5.17 -1.64 -24.52
CA ASN A 284 -4.91 -1.65 -23.08
C ASN A 284 -4.32 -2.98 -22.59
N MET A 285 -3.99 -3.91 -23.50
CA MET A 285 -3.35 -5.18 -23.22
C MET A 285 -1.99 -5.23 -23.96
N LYS A 286 -0.89 -5.35 -23.23
CA LYS A 286 0.47 -5.47 -23.80
C LYS A 286 0.80 -6.90 -24.20
N SER A 287 0.44 -7.85 -23.33
CA SER A 287 0.69 -9.28 -23.57
C SER A 287 -0.41 -10.13 -22.93
N ILE A 288 -0.59 -11.33 -23.46
CA ILE A 288 -1.43 -12.37 -22.88
C ILE A 288 -0.71 -13.69 -22.96
N GLN A 289 -0.72 -14.45 -21.88
CA GLN A 289 -0.20 -15.81 -21.83
C GLN A 289 -1.33 -16.77 -21.49
N ARG A 290 -1.48 -17.84 -22.25
CA ARG A 290 -2.37 -18.96 -21.93
C ARG A 290 -1.53 -20.16 -21.60
N VAL A 291 -1.70 -20.71 -20.42
CA VAL A 291 -1.09 -21.98 -19.99
C VAL A 291 -2.19 -23.00 -19.90
N VAL A 292 -1.99 -24.15 -20.54
CA VAL A 292 -2.85 -25.33 -20.43
C VAL A 292 -2.03 -26.42 -19.79
N ASP A 293 -2.41 -26.85 -18.59
CA ASP A 293 -1.73 -27.86 -17.82
C ASP A 293 -2.63 -29.07 -17.65
N THR A 294 -2.17 -30.22 -18.10
CA THR A 294 -2.89 -31.49 -18.03
C THR A 294 -2.25 -32.47 -17.05
N ARG A 295 -1.25 -32.06 -16.28
CA ARG A 295 -0.51 -32.94 -15.36
C ARG A 295 -1.38 -33.61 -14.30
N SER A 296 -2.48 -32.93 -13.91
CA SER A 296 -3.46 -33.44 -12.93
C SER A 296 -4.71 -34.06 -13.58
N LEU A 297 -4.74 -34.20 -14.91
CA LEU A 297 -5.90 -34.75 -15.59
C LEU A 297 -5.99 -36.26 -15.32
N VAL A 298 -7.07 -36.69 -14.68
CA VAL A 298 -7.40 -38.10 -14.44
C VAL A 298 -8.45 -38.54 -15.43
N THR A 299 -8.13 -39.52 -16.27
CA THR A 299 -9.01 -40.05 -17.31
C THR A 299 -9.84 -41.27 -16.84
N ARG A 300 -9.53 -41.84 -15.68
CA ARG A 300 -10.29 -42.92 -15.05
C ARG A 300 -10.34 -42.74 -13.53
N LEU A 301 -11.54 -42.84 -12.96
CA LEU A 301 -11.78 -42.84 -11.53
C LEU A 301 -12.33 -44.21 -11.14
N TYR A 302 -11.72 -44.87 -10.15
CA TYR A 302 -12.27 -46.08 -9.52
C TYR A 302 -12.84 -45.67 -8.16
N ALA A 303 -14.14 -45.90 -7.95
CA ALA A 303 -14.76 -45.80 -6.63
C ALA A 303 -14.61 -47.14 -5.91
N TYR A 304 -14.09 -47.11 -4.68
CA TYR A 304 -13.99 -48.26 -3.79
C TYR A 304 -15.02 -48.14 -2.69
#